data_b51967a280e54053b1abb4c8ae37de2a
#
_entry.id   b51967a280e54053b1abb4c8ae37de2a
#
_cell.length_a   1.000
_cell.length_b   1.000
_cell.length_c   1.000
_cell.angle_alpha   90.00
_cell.angle_beta   90.00
_cell.angle_gamma   90.00
#
_symmetry.space_group_name_H-M   'P 1'
#
loop_
_entity.id
_entity.type
_entity.pdbx_description
1 polymer ?
#
loop_
_entity_poly.entity_id
_entity_poly.type
_entity_poly.pdbx_seq_one_letter_code
_entity_poly.pdbx_strand_id
1 'polypeptide(L)'
;GWGFPVLMTSADCSSGSERIASVAEELMALGWAAGKPLPGQTAVINVQGDQPFIDPLVIESMVAEFQRRDPVPAVVTPVYRLKPDTVHNPNVVKTLLAHDGRALYFSRSAIPHVRDVDPSEWSQHTTYWGHVGMYGFRGDVLAAWNQLPASPLEDLERLEQLRLIEAGHTIATFEVTGTSLSVDTAEQLEQARAMAG
;
A
#
# COMPACT_ATOMS: atom_id res chain seq x y z
N GLY A 1 8.18 16.43 -23.07
CA GLY A 1 7.79 15.38 -22.14
C GLY A 1 8.83 14.27 -22.11
N TRP A 2 8.86 13.48 -21.08
CA TRP A 2 9.86 12.41 -20.85
C TRP A 2 9.57 11.13 -21.65
N GLY A 3 8.56 11.16 -22.56
CA GLY A 3 8.24 10.05 -23.44
C GLY A 3 7.40 8.92 -22.81
N PHE A 4 6.95 9.10 -21.57
CA PHE A 4 6.06 8.13 -20.92
C PHE A 4 4.61 8.33 -21.34
N PRO A 5 3.81 7.25 -21.51
CA PRO A 5 2.38 7.37 -21.75
C PRO A 5 1.67 8.00 -20.55
N VAL A 6 0.64 8.78 -20.84
CA VAL A 6 -0.19 9.46 -19.84
C VAL A 6 -1.66 9.07 -20.08
N LEU A 7 -2.31 8.62 -19.01
CA LEU A 7 -3.76 8.40 -18.97
C LEU A 7 -4.40 9.43 -18.06
N MET A 8 -5.39 10.14 -18.56
CA MET A 8 -6.17 11.10 -17.76
C MET A 8 -7.29 10.36 -17.04
N THR A 9 -7.50 10.72 -15.77
CA THR A 9 -8.52 10.14 -14.90
C THR A 9 -9.49 11.20 -14.40
N SER A 10 -10.71 10.81 -13.98
CA SER A 10 -11.68 11.75 -13.42
C SER A 10 -11.15 12.43 -12.15
N ALA A 11 -11.53 13.68 -11.95
CA ALA A 11 -11.31 14.41 -10.70
C ALA A 11 -12.16 13.84 -9.54
N ASP A 12 -13.21 13.09 -9.84
CA ASP A 12 -14.15 12.55 -8.85
C ASP A 12 -13.64 11.27 -8.15
N CYS A 13 -12.49 10.70 -8.59
CA CYS A 13 -11.90 9.55 -7.93
C CYS A 13 -11.51 9.91 -6.49
N SER A 14 -11.99 9.12 -5.53
CA SER A 14 -11.85 9.35 -4.10
C SER A 14 -10.49 8.89 -3.54
N SER A 15 -9.80 7.98 -4.25
CA SER A 15 -8.52 7.41 -3.82
C SER A 15 -7.56 7.18 -5.00
N GLY A 16 -6.27 6.95 -4.67
CA GLY A 16 -5.25 6.58 -5.65
C GLY A 16 -5.56 5.24 -6.34
N SER A 17 -6.06 4.27 -5.58
CA SER A 17 -6.42 2.96 -6.12
C SER A 17 -7.64 3.03 -7.03
N GLU A 18 -8.68 3.78 -6.67
CA GLU A 18 -9.84 4.02 -7.54
C GLU A 18 -9.42 4.71 -8.85
N ARG A 19 -8.54 5.68 -8.75
CA ARG A 19 -8.01 6.41 -9.91
C ARG A 19 -7.32 5.48 -10.90
N ILE A 20 -6.44 4.59 -10.45
CA ILE A 20 -5.75 3.63 -11.31
C ILE A 20 -6.74 2.58 -11.82
N ALA A 21 -7.68 2.14 -10.99
CA ALA A 21 -8.70 1.18 -11.39
C ALA A 21 -9.61 1.72 -12.49
N SER A 22 -9.90 3.04 -12.50
CA SER A 22 -10.73 3.66 -13.55
C SER A 22 -10.14 3.59 -14.95
N VAL A 23 -8.84 3.35 -15.07
CA VAL A 23 -8.10 3.22 -16.35
C VAL A 23 -7.34 1.90 -16.45
N ALA A 24 -7.74 0.89 -15.65
CA ALA A 24 -6.99 -0.37 -15.54
C ALA A 24 -6.85 -1.12 -16.86
N GLU A 25 -7.90 -1.13 -17.71
CA GLU A 25 -7.87 -1.80 -19.01
C GLU A 25 -6.90 -1.09 -19.97
N GLU A 26 -6.98 0.23 -20.07
CA GLU A 26 -6.08 1.05 -20.90
C GLU A 26 -4.64 0.94 -20.40
N LEU A 27 -4.44 0.98 -19.08
CA LEU A 27 -3.13 0.85 -18.47
C LEU A 27 -2.49 -0.51 -18.79
N MET A 28 -3.25 -1.58 -18.66
CA MET A 28 -2.77 -2.92 -19.00
C MET A 28 -2.52 -3.08 -20.51
N ALA A 29 -3.21 -2.34 -21.36
CA ALA A 29 -2.98 -2.35 -22.80
C ALA A 29 -1.71 -1.58 -23.21
N LEU A 30 -1.28 -0.56 -22.47
CA LEU A 30 -0.08 0.24 -22.76
C LEU A 30 1.23 -0.50 -22.48
N GLY A 31 1.24 -1.44 -21.55
CA GLY A 31 2.47 -2.05 -21.01
C GLY A 31 3.14 -3.09 -21.92
N TRP A 32 2.61 -3.45 -23.11
CA TRP A 32 3.00 -4.72 -23.74
C TRP A 32 3.26 -4.66 -25.23
N ALA A 33 4.55 -4.59 -25.59
CA ALA A 33 4.99 -4.76 -26.97
C ALA A 33 4.99 -6.23 -27.47
N ALA A 34 4.82 -7.23 -26.61
CA ALA A 34 5.09 -8.64 -26.91
C ALA A 34 3.93 -9.63 -26.74
N GLY A 35 2.70 -9.16 -26.55
CA GLY A 35 1.53 -10.03 -26.40
C GLY A 35 0.56 -9.50 -25.33
N LYS A 36 -0.69 -9.93 -25.39
CA LYS A 36 -1.72 -9.49 -24.42
C LYS A 36 -1.61 -10.34 -23.16
N PRO A 37 -1.08 -9.83 -22.04
CA PRO A 37 -1.00 -10.62 -20.81
C PRO A 37 -2.40 -10.91 -20.28
N LEU A 38 -2.52 -12.03 -19.58
CA LEU A 38 -3.73 -12.30 -18.81
C LEU A 38 -3.76 -11.39 -17.57
N PRO A 39 -4.90 -10.78 -17.22
CA PRO A 39 -5.00 -9.90 -16.07
C PRO A 39 -4.45 -10.49 -14.77
N GLY A 40 -4.67 -11.78 -14.52
CA GLY A 40 -4.13 -12.49 -13.35
C GLY A 40 -2.61 -12.70 -13.35
N GLN A 41 -1.91 -12.39 -14.46
CA GLN A 41 -0.45 -12.49 -14.59
C GLN A 41 0.22 -11.11 -14.64
N THR A 42 -0.57 -10.03 -14.56
CA THR A 42 -0.09 -8.65 -14.59
C THR A 42 -0.04 -8.11 -13.16
N ALA A 43 1.05 -7.46 -12.80
CA ALA A 43 1.15 -6.67 -11.58
C ALA A 43 1.16 -5.17 -11.95
N VAL A 44 0.34 -4.38 -11.28
CA VAL A 44 0.30 -2.92 -11.40
C VAL A 44 0.79 -2.33 -10.08
N ILE A 45 1.93 -1.65 -10.12
CA ILE A 45 2.52 -1.01 -8.95
C ILE A 45 2.08 0.45 -8.91
N ASN A 46 1.35 0.83 -7.86
CA ASN A 46 0.92 2.19 -7.61
C ASN A 46 2.00 2.93 -6.80
N VAL A 47 2.74 3.80 -7.47
CA VAL A 47 3.69 4.70 -6.82
C VAL A 47 3.01 6.05 -6.63
N GLN A 48 2.85 6.47 -5.37
CA GLN A 48 2.16 7.71 -5.02
C GLN A 48 3.03 8.93 -5.36
N GLY A 49 2.41 9.98 -5.93
CA GLY A 49 3.12 11.20 -6.33
C GLY A 49 3.64 12.05 -5.16
N ASP A 50 3.17 11.80 -3.95
CA ASP A 50 3.61 12.42 -2.70
C ASP A 50 4.84 11.73 -2.05
N GLN A 51 5.37 10.69 -2.67
CA GLN A 51 6.57 9.95 -2.21
C GLN A 51 7.76 10.14 -3.16
N PRO A 52 8.37 11.33 -3.22
CA PRO A 52 9.39 11.66 -4.23
C PRO A 52 10.72 10.91 -4.05
N PHE A 53 10.96 10.31 -2.88
CA PHE A 53 12.21 9.60 -2.55
C PHE A 53 11.99 8.10 -2.31
N ILE A 54 11.04 7.50 -3.03
CA ILE A 54 10.86 6.05 -2.95
C ILE A 54 12.14 5.34 -3.43
N ASP A 55 12.62 4.41 -2.62
CA ASP A 55 13.75 3.58 -3.01
C ASP A 55 13.30 2.63 -4.13
N PRO A 56 13.94 2.62 -5.31
CA PRO A 56 13.63 1.68 -6.39
C PRO A 56 13.64 0.21 -5.96
N LEU A 57 14.46 -0.16 -4.96
CA LEU A 57 14.48 -1.52 -4.40
C LEU A 57 13.15 -1.93 -3.75
N VAL A 58 12.35 -0.98 -3.28
CA VAL A 58 10.99 -1.27 -2.79
C VAL A 58 10.10 -1.74 -3.93
N ILE A 59 10.18 -1.10 -5.09
CA ILE A 59 9.42 -1.48 -6.30
C ILE A 59 9.87 -2.86 -6.79
N GLU A 60 11.17 -3.10 -6.86
CA GLU A 60 11.73 -4.41 -7.25
C GLU A 60 11.26 -5.51 -6.28
N SER A 61 11.27 -5.24 -4.98
CA SER A 61 10.79 -6.16 -3.95
C SER A 61 9.30 -6.46 -4.11
N MET A 62 8.46 -5.46 -4.43
CA MET A 62 7.04 -5.68 -4.72
C MET A 62 6.82 -6.61 -5.91
N VAL A 63 7.57 -6.43 -6.98
CA VAL A 63 7.52 -7.31 -8.15
C VAL A 63 7.95 -8.73 -7.77
N ALA A 64 9.04 -8.87 -7.00
CA ALA A 64 9.52 -10.16 -6.54
C ALA A 64 8.49 -10.91 -5.66
N GLU A 65 7.71 -10.19 -4.84
CA GLU A 65 6.64 -10.80 -4.04
C GLU A 65 5.56 -11.46 -4.92
N PHE A 66 5.18 -10.85 -6.06
CA PHE A 66 4.25 -11.47 -7.01
C PHE A 66 4.85 -12.71 -7.69
N GLN A 67 6.16 -12.72 -7.93
CA GLN A 67 6.83 -13.82 -8.61
C GLN A 67 7.09 -15.04 -7.72
N ARG A 68 7.37 -14.82 -6.43
CA ARG A 68 7.80 -15.88 -5.50
C ARG A 68 6.68 -16.56 -4.74
N ARG A 69 5.50 -15.94 -4.65
CA ARG A 69 4.38 -16.48 -3.87
C ARG A 69 3.46 -17.35 -4.70
N ASP A 70 3.06 -18.46 -4.13
CA ASP A 70 2.05 -19.37 -4.67
C ASP A 70 1.01 -19.67 -3.56
N PRO A 71 -0.26 -19.33 -3.75
CA PRO A 71 -0.82 -18.61 -4.90
C PRO A 71 -0.35 -17.16 -5.00
N VAL A 72 -0.38 -16.62 -6.22
CA VAL A 72 -0.05 -15.21 -6.47
C VAL A 72 -0.99 -14.31 -5.66
N PRO A 73 -0.47 -13.39 -4.83
CA PRO A 73 -1.31 -12.55 -3.98
C PRO A 73 -2.19 -11.60 -4.78
N ALA A 74 -3.35 -11.25 -4.23
CA ALA A 74 -4.23 -10.23 -4.81
C ALA A 74 -3.57 -8.84 -4.78
N VAL A 75 -2.94 -8.52 -3.65
CA VAL A 75 -2.26 -7.25 -3.40
C VAL A 75 -0.98 -7.50 -2.62
N VAL A 76 0.03 -6.65 -2.86
CA VAL A 76 1.29 -6.60 -2.10
C VAL A 76 1.48 -5.17 -1.57
N THR A 77 1.91 -5.03 -0.33
CA THR A 77 2.21 -3.73 0.28
C THR A 77 3.42 -3.83 1.20
N PRO A 78 4.30 -2.79 1.26
CA PRO A 78 5.42 -2.77 2.18
C PRO A 78 4.98 -2.45 3.61
N VAL A 79 5.72 -2.99 4.57
CA VAL A 79 5.57 -2.69 6.01
C VAL A 79 6.94 -2.44 6.62
N TYR A 80 6.98 -1.73 7.74
CA TYR A 80 8.21 -1.43 8.46
C TYR A 80 8.02 -1.55 9.97
N ARG A 81 9.11 -1.74 10.70
CA ARG A 81 9.06 -1.78 12.17
C ARG A 81 8.86 -0.38 12.71
N LEU A 82 7.81 -0.18 13.52
CA LEU A 82 7.55 1.09 14.17
C LEU A 82 8.56 1.36 15.30
N LYS A 83 8.90 2.64 15.45
CA LYS A 83 9.56 3.11 16.66
C LYS A 83 8.54 3.20 17.81
N PRO A 84 8.98 2.99 19.07
CA PRO A 84 8.09 2.99 20.24
C PRO A 84 7.22 4.26 20.36
N ASP A 85 7.77 5.42 20.06
CA ASP A 85 7.12 6.72 20.13
C ASP A 85 6.03 6.94 19.09
N THR A 86 5.99 6.12 18.03
CA THR A 86 5.02 6.23 16.93
C THR A 86 3.84 5.25 17.04
N VAL A 87 3.91 4.26 17.94
CA VAL A 87 2.90 3.19 18.08
C VAL A 87 1.49 3.74 18.31
N HIS A 88 1.36 4.76 19.15
CA HIS A 88 0.06 5.36 19.50
C HIS A 88 -0.31 6.57 18.62
N ASN A 89 0.49 6.93 17.63
CA ASN A 89 0.17 8.00 16.70
C ASN A 89 -0.90 7.55 15.68
N PRO A 90 -2.12 8.14 15.64
CA PRO A 90 -3.18 7.74 14.74
C PRO A 90 -2.92 8.09 13.27
N ASN A 91 -1.95 8.96 12.99
CA ASN A 91 -1.54 9.28 11.63
C ASN A 91 -0.62 8.21 11.02
N VAL A 92 -0.06 7.35 11.86
CA VAL A 92 0.70 6.17 11.44
C VAL A 92 -0.23 4.97 11.40
N VAL A 93 -0.42 4.36 10.26
CA VAL A 93 -1.26 3.17 10.11
C VAL A 93 -0.51 1.94 10.60
N LYS A 94 -1.11 1.18 11.52
CA LYS A 94 -0.59 -0.10 12.01
C LYS A 94 -1.21 -1.24 11.25
N THR A 95 -0.48 -2.35 11.15
CA THR A 95 -1.01 -3.60 10.59
C THR A 95 -0.65 -4.79 11.45
N LEU A 96 -1.55 -5.77 11.50
CA LEU A 96 -1.28 -7.09 12.08
C LEU A 96 -0.87 -8.04 10.97
N LEU A 97 0.18 -8.82 11.21
CA LEU A 97 0.69 -9.81 10.28
C LEU A 97 0.41 -11.24 10.75
N ALA A 98 0.00 -12.09 9.84
CA ALA A 98 -0.02 -13.52 10.02
C ALA A 98 1.41 -14.12 9.90
N HIS A 99 1.58 -15.36 10.29
CA HIS A 99 2.88 -16.05 10.19
C HIS A 99 3.42 -16.17 8.76
N ASP A 100 2.53 -16.21 7.77
CA ASP A 100 2.88 -16.26 6.35
C ASP A 100 3.18 -14.88 5.73
N GLY A 101 3.14 -13.84 6.56
CA GLY A 101 3.40 -12.46 6.13
C GLY A 101 2.25 -11.81 5.38
N ARG A 102 1.01 -12.34 5.45
CA ARG A 102 -0.17 -11.62 4.99
C ARG A 102 -0.69 -10.67 6.06
N ALA A 103 -1.24 -9.54 5.65
CA ALA A 103 -1.91 -8.64 6.56
C ALA A 103 -3.24 -9.25 7.02
N LEU A 104 -3.49 -9.16 8.32
CA LEU A 104 -4.76 -9.57 8.94
C LEU A 104 -5.72 -8.39 9.08
N TYR A 105 -5.19 -7.21 9.41
CA TYR A 105 -5.96 -5.99 9.58
C TYR A 105 -5.06 -4.76 9.53
N PHE A 106 -5.64 -3.60 9.19
CA PHE A 106 -5.00 -2.29 9.27
C PHE A 106 -5.82 -1.36 10.15
N SER A 107 -5.17 -0.55 10.98
CA SER A 107 -5.85 0.39 11.87
C SER A 107 -5.00 1.61 12.19
N ARG A 108 -5.69 2.73 12.42
CA ARG A 108 -5.08 3.91 13.05
C ARG A 108 -4.86 3.73 14.55
N SER A 109 -5.59 2.82 15.19
CA SER A 109 -5.36 2.44 16.58
C SER A 109 -4.07 1.65 16.75
N ALA A 110 -3.50 1.66 17.94
CA ALA A 110 -2.38 0.78 18.30
C ALA A 110 -2.88 -0.67 18.38
N ILE A 111 -2.47 -1.52 17.46
CA ILE A 111 -2.76 -2.94 17.40
C ILE A 111 -1.46 -3.75 17.23
N PRO A 112 -1.31 -4.91 17.93
CA PRO A 112 -2.26 -5.49 18.90
C PRO A 112 -2.28 -4.74 20.24
N HIS A 113 -3.36 -4.94 21.01
CA HIS A 113 -3.37 -4.53 22.42
C HIS A 113 -2.54 -5.49 23.26
N VAL A 114 -1.69 -4.96 24.15
CA VAL A 114 -0.93 -5.78 25.09
C VAL A 114 -1.65 -5.73 26.44
N ARG A 115 -2.28 -6.85 26.81
CA ARG A 115 -3.11 -6.96 28.01
C ARG A 115 -2.25 -6.83 29.27
N ASP A 116 -2.76 -6.12 30.26
CA ASP A 116 -2.17 -5.95 31.61
C ASP A 116 -0.77 -5.27 31.60
N VAL A 117 -0.45 -4.51 30.55
CA VAL A 117 0.81 -3.76 30.38
C VAL A 117 0.49 -2.28 30.12
N ASP A 118 1.28 -1.38 30.69
CA ASP A 118 1.15 0.06 30.40
C ASP A 118 1.36 0.32 28.89
N PRO A 119 0.53 1.15 28.24
CA PRO A 119 0.68 1.43 26.81
C PRO A 119 2.07 1.93 26.40
N SER A 120 2.78 2.63 27.24
CA SER A 120 4.14 3.12 26.97
C SER A 120 5.18 1.99 26.84
N GLU A 121 4.87 0.80 27.34
CA GLU A 121 5.77 -0.36 27.35
C GLU A 121 5.41 -1.41 26.27
N TRP A 122 4.32 -1.23 25.52
CA TRP A 122 3.82 -2.24 24.57
C TRP A 122 4.85 -2.67 23.53
N SER A 123 5.68 -1.74 23.06
CA SER A 123 6.75 -2.03 22.07
C SER A 123 7.86 -2.94 22.60
N GLN A 124 7.95 -3.14 23.93
CA GLN A 124 8.91 -4.08 24.55
C GLN A 124 8.40 -5.53 24.48
N HIS A 125 7.08 -5.74 24.28
CA HIS A 125 6.42 -7.04 24.30
C HIS A 125 6.14 -7.59 22.91
N THR A 126 6.03 -6.74 21.89
CA THR A 126 5.75 -7.17 20.52
C THR A 126 6.32 -6.17 19.51
N THR A 127 6.51 -6.65 18.28
CA THR A 127 6.83 -5.77 17.16
C THR A 127 5.56 -5.14 16.63
N TYR A 128 5.52 -3.81 16.57
CA TYR A 128 4.48 -3.08 15.88
C TYR A 128 4.91 -2.81 14.43
N TRP A 129 4.02 -3.10 13.52
CA TRP A 129 4.24 -2.92 12.09
C TRP A 129 3.52 -1.69 11.59
N GLY A 130 4.28 -0.76 10.99
CA GLY A 130 3.75 0.37 10.25
C GLY A 130 3.52 -0.01 8.79
N HIS A 131 2.48 0.54 8.21
CA HIS A 131 2.12 0.36 6.81
C HIS A 131 2.68 1.50 5.96
N VAL A 132 3.28 1.16 4.82
CA VAL A 132 3.63 2.13 3.77
C VAL A 132 2.47 2.19 2.77
N GLY A 133 1.90 3.38 2.55
CA GLY A 133 0.74 3.60 1.67
C GLY A 133 1.02 3.37 0.19
N MET A 134 1.64 2.27 -0.16
CA MET A 134 2.03 1.88 -1.51
C MET A 134 1.52 0.48 -1.80
N TYR A 135 0.97 0.27 -2.99
CA TYR A 135 0.33 -1.00 -3.34
C TYR A 135 0.78 -1.52 -4.69
N GLY A 136 1.03 -2.82 -4.74
CA GLY A 136 1.04 -3.58 -5.98
C GLY A 136 -0.25 -4.38 -6.10
N PHE A 137 -0.95 -4.27 -7.21
CA PHE A 137 -2.19 -5.00 -7.47
C PHE A 137 -1.97 -6.06 -8.53
N ARG A 138 -2.56 -7.25 -8.33
CA ARG A 138 -2.76 -8.16 -9.45
C ARG A 138 -3.83 -7.54 -10.38
N GLY A 139 -3.59 -7.59 -11.69
CA GLY A 139 -4.38 -6.83 -12.65
C GLY A 139 -5.87 -7.16 -12.67
N ASP A 140 -6.26 -8.42 -12.42
CA ASP A 140 -7.66 -8.83 -12.31
C ASP A 140 -8.36 -8.22 -11.08
N VAL A 141 -7.63 -8.11 -9.95
CA VAL A 141 -8.14 -7.49 -8.72
C VAL A 141 -8.31 -5.99 -8.91
N LEU A 142 -7.35 -5.33 -9.56
CA LEU A 142 -7.45 -3.91 -9.88
C LEU A 142 -8.62 -3.62 -10.84
N ALA A 143 -8.79 -4.41 -11.88
CA ALA A 143 -9.90 -4.27 -12.82
C ALA A 143 -11.29 -4.47 -12.17
N ALA A 144 -11.36 -5.30 -11.11
CA ALA A 144 -12.57 -5.53 -10.34
C ALA A 144 -12.80 -4.51 -9.21
N TRP A 145 -11.91 -3.55 -8.98
CA TRP A 145 -11.95 -2.61 -7.85
C TRP A 145 -13.31 -1.95 -7.67
N ASN A 146 -13.88 -1.40 -8.76
CA ASN A 146 -15.17 -0.69 -8.73
C ASN A 146 -16.38 -1.61 -8.51
N GLN A 147 -16.18 -2.94 -8.55
CA GLN A 147 -17.21 -3.95 -8.29
C GLN A 147 -17.14 -4.45 -6.84
N LEU A 148 -16.12 -4.05 -6.07
CA LEU A 148 -16.01 -4.41 -4.66
C LEU A 148 -17.18 -3.79 -3.88
N PRO A 149 -17.73 -4.51 -2.89
CA PRO A 149 -18.81 -3.98 -2.06
C PRO A 149 -18.34 -2.76 -1.25
N ALA A 150 -19.29 -1.94 -0.81
CA ALA A 150 -19.00 -0.86 0.14
C ALA A 150 -18.38 -1.44 1.41
N SER A 151 -17.43 -0.73 1.99
CA SER A 151 -16.62 -1.18 3.12
C SER A 151 -16.84 -0.25 4.33
N PRO A 152 -17.64 -0.65 5.31
CA PRO A 152 -17.81 0.13 6.54
C PRO A 152 -16.50 0.39 7.29
N LEU A 153 -15.55 -0.55 7.24
CA LEU A 153 -14.25 -0.38 7.89
C LEU A 153 -13.38 0.66 7.17
N GLU A 154 -13.41 0.69 5.82
CA GLU A 154 -12.77 1.74 5.04
C GLU A 154 -13.29 3.12 5.42
N ASP A 155 -14.61 3.27 5.53
CA ASP A 155 -15.26 4.53 5.88
C ASP A 155 -14.88 5.00 7.29
N LEU A 156 -14.80 4.08 8.25
CA LEU A 156 -14.48 4.39 9.64
C LEU A 156 -13.00 4.74 9.84
N GLU A 157 -12.10 3.94 9.29
CA GLU A 157 -10.66 4.09 9.47
C GLU A 157 -10.04 5.05 8.42
N ARG A 158 -10.77 5.36 7.33
CA ARG A 158 -10.25 6.08 6.15
C ARG A 158 -9.03 5.39 5.57
N LEU A 159 -9.15 4.07 5.37
CA LEU A 159 -8.11 3.18 4.87
C LEU A 159 -8.67 2.31 3.75
N GLU A 160 -8.36 2.66 2.50
CA GLU A 160 -8.90 2.03 1.28
C GLU A 160 -8.63 0.51 1.19
N GLN A 161 -7.50 0.05 1.73
CA GLN A 161 -7.13 -1.37 1.70
C GLN A 161 -8.05 -2.26 2.56
N LEU A 162 -8.83 -1.70 3.47
CA LEU A 162 -9.80 -2.46 4.27
C LEU A 162 -10.94 -3.00 3.40
N ARG A 163 -11.32 -2.31 2.31
CA ARG A 163 -12.27 -2.81 1.32
C ARG A 163 -11.85 -4.16 0.74
N LEU A 164 -10.55 -4.32 0.46
CA LEU A 164 -10.02 -5.58 -0.05
C LEU A 164 -10.13 -6.70 0.98
N ILE A 165 -9.79 -6.42 2.24
CA ILE A 165 -9.88 -7.40 3.35
C ILE A 165 -11.32 -7.81 3.57
N GLU A 166 -12.28 -6.86 3.64
CA GLU A 166 -13.70 -7.16 3.79
C GLU A 166 -14.27 -7.95 2.60
N ALA A 167 -13.74 -7.75 1.40
CA ALA A 167 -14.08 -8.53 0.22
C ALA A 167 -13.39 -9.91 0.15
N GLY A 168 -12.60 -10.29 1.15
CA GLY A 168 -11.92 -11.58 1.26
C GLY A 168 -10.62 -11.69 0.46
N HIS A 169 -10.08 -10.60 -0.06
CA HIS A 169 -8.78 -10.60 -0.73
C HIS A 169 -7.63 -10.66 0.29
N THR A 170 -6.57 -11.38 -0.08
CA THR A 170 -5.33 -11.42 0.69
C THR A 170 -4.40 -10.30 0.29
N ILE A 171 -3.85 -9.60 1.28
CA ILE A 171 -2.79 -8.61 1.11
C ILE A 171 -1.50 -9.19 1.66
N ALA A 172 -0.57 -9.49 0.79
CA ALA A 172 0.77 -9.93 1.17
C ALA A 172 1.62 -8.73 1.60
N THR A 173 2.49 -8.94 2.57
CA THR A 173 3.41 -7.89 3.01
C THR A 173 4.86 -8.34 2.92
N PHE A 174 5.77 -7.37 2.86
CA PHE A 174 7.21 -7.57 3.01
C PHE A 174 7.81 -6.41 3.81
N GLU A 175 8.85 -6.70 4.56
CA GLU A 175 9.52 -5.70 5.39
C GLU A 175 10.45 -4.83 4.55
N VAL A 176 10.37 -3.50 4.76
CA VAL A 176 11.32 -2.53 4.22
C VAL A 176 12.05 -1.83 5.37
N THR A 177 13.29 -1.41 5.12
CA THR A 177 14.07 -0.61 6.05
C THR A 177 13.91 0.87 5.75
N GLY A 178 13.50 1.64 6.75
CA GLY A 178 13.27 3.08 6.62
C GLY A 178 11.84 3.41 6.14
N THR A 179 11.51 4.68 6.28
CA THR A 179 10.27 5.27 5.77
C THR A 179 10.64 6.27 4.69
N SER A 180 10.01 6.20 3.52
CA SER A 180 10.09 7.29 2.55
C SER A 180 9.36 8.51 3.11
N LEU A 181 9.90 9.70 2.84
CA LEU A 181 9.22 10.94 3.18
C LEU A 181 7.97 11.08 2.30
N SER A 182 6.78 11.09 2.91
CA SER A 182 5.56 11.54 2.27
C SER A 182 5.46 13.06 2.36
N VAL A 183 5.02 13.73 1.29
CA VAL A 183 4.90 15.18 1.21
C VAL A 183 3.43 15.57 1.25
N ASP A 184 2.89 15.68 2.46
CA ASP A 184 1.49 16.05 2.73
C ASP A 184 1.34 17.48 3.26
N THR A 185 2.44 18.07 3.76
CA THR A 185 2.44 19.44 4.33
C THR A 185 3.51 20.31 3.70
N ALA A 186 3.39 21.64 3.90
CA ALA A 186 4.38 22.60 3.43
C ALA A 186 5.76 22.36 4.06
N GLU A 187 5.80 21.96 5.33
CA GLU A 187 7.05 21.66 6.05
C GLU A 187 7.74 20.43 5.45
N GLN A 188 6.96 19.38 5.11
CA GLN A 188 7.49 18.18 4.45
C GLN A 188 7.99 18.48 3.03
N LEU A 189 7.33 19.41 2.32
CA LEU A 189 7.79 19.87 1.00
C LEU A 189 9.16 20.57 1.11
N GLU A 190 9.37 21.43 2.12
CA GLU A 190 10.67 22.08 2.34
C GLU A 190 11.75 21.05 2.73
N GLN A 191 11.41 20.04 3.53
CA GLN A 191 12.31 18.93 3.83
C GLN A 191 12.69 18.16 2.55
N ALA A 192 11.70 17.85 1.71
CA ALA A 192 11.92 17.18 0.44
C ALA A 192 12.85 17.99 -0.49
N ARG A 193 12.64 19.29 -0.58
CA ARG A 193 13.52 20.19 -1.35
C ARG A 193 14.95 20.19 -0.84
N ALA A 194 15.13 20.22 0.49
CA ALA A 194 16.45 20.19 1.11
C ALA A 194 17.17 18.85 0.87
N MET A 195 16.43 17.74 0.72
CA MET A 195 17.01 16.43 0.41
C MET A 195 17.35 16.27 -1.08
N ALA A 196 16.67 16.98 -1.96
CA ALA A 196 16.88 16.91 -3.41
C ALA A 196 18.06 17.77 -3.89
N GLY A 197 18.54 18.70 -3.08
CA GLY A 197 19.56 19.62 -3.34
C GLY A 197 20.55 20.08 -3.50
#